data_e079da04204688764b2f0f2c66cd5656
#
_entry.id   e079da04204688764b2f0f2c66cd5656
#
_cell.length_a   1.000
_cell.length_b   1.000
_cell.length_c   1.000
_cell.angle_alpha   90.00
_cell.angle_beta   90.00
_cell.angle_gamma   90.00
#
_symmetry.space_group_name_H-M   'P 1'
#
loop_
_entity.id
_entity.type
_entity.pdbx_description
1 polymer ?
#
loop_
_entity_poly.entity_id
_entity_poly.type
_entity_poly.pdbx_seq_one_letter_code
_entity_poly.pdbx_strand_id
1 'polypeptide(L)'
;MASPAASTTGIGARIPRRELKRLLAGHGRYIDDIRLSRMLHAYFVRSPYPHAKLVSIDVQRASRAPGVAGVLTAVEINPRCEPFVGVALHRAGHRSAPQRLLAAERAVWQGQPAAIVLADSRAEAEDAAELVEIEWQPLPVVADQFEAIAPGAPVIHHGMPDNLAFDFTLEQGEPAKAFAHADVAVSYTHLTLPTILRV
;
A
#
# COMPACT_ATOMS: atom_id res chain seq x y z
N MET A 1 12.64 49.09 -5.04
CA MET A 1 11.95 48.55 -3.86
C MET A 1 12.84 47.51 -3.19
N ALA A 2 13.30 47.79 -1.98
CA ALA A 2 14.15 46.83 -1.26
C ALA A 2 13.31 45.60 -0.86
N SER A 3 13.81 44.41 -1.19
CA SER A 3 13.20 43.13 -0.76
C SER A 3 13.17 43.11 0.78
N PRO A 4 12.08 42.73 1.41
CA PRO A 4 12.03 42.67 2.88
C PRO A 4 13.10 41.69 3.37
N ALA A 5 13.86 42.11 4.39
CA ALA A 5 14.88 41.28 5.02
C ALA A 5 14.27 39.95 5.43
N ALA A 6 14.86 38.81 4.95
CA ALA A 6 14.36 37.47 5.28
C ALA A 6 14.42 37.29 6.80
N SER A 7 13.28 36.90 7.39
CA SER A 7 13.24 36.52 8.80
C SER A 7 14.23 35.43 9.12
N THR A 8 14.95 35.56 10.21
CA THR A 8 15.91 34.54 10.68
C THR A 8 15.26 33.48 11.57
N THR A 9 14.02 33.69 11.99
CA THR A 9 13.25 32.79 12.87
C THR A 9 11.77 32.79 12.52
N GLY A 10 11.08 31.68 12.70
CA GLY A 10 9.64 31.58 12.51
C GLY A 10 9.20 31.33 11.06
N ILE A 11 7.93 31.63 10.79
CA ILE A 11 7.32 31.43 9.47
C ILE A 11 7.98 32.34 8.43
N GLY A 12 8.40 31.74 7.30
CA GLY A 12 9.11 32.46 6.22
C GLY A 12 10.64 32.55 6.39
N ALA A 13 11.20 32.06 7.50
CA ALA A 13 12.64 32.00 7.69
C ALA A 13 13.29 30.94 6.79
N ARG A 14 14.48 31.26 6.25
CA ARG A 14 15.34 30.27 5.56
C ARG A 14 16.09 29.44 6.59
N ILE A 15 15.45 28.37 7.05
CA ILE A 15 16.07 27.45 7.99
C ILE A 15 16.76 26.33 7.19
N PRO A 16 18.10 26.17 7.29
CA PRO A 16 18.80 25.09 6.61
C PRO A 16 18.34 23.74 7.19
N ARG A 17 18.17 22.75 6.29
CA ARG A 17 17.84 21.39 6.71
C ARG A 17 18.89 20.89 7.71
N ARG A 18 18.45 20.38 8.84
CA ARG A 18 19.30 19.96 9.97
C ARG A 18 20.36 18.92 9.55
N GLU A 19 20.01 18.04 8.62
CA GLU A 19 20.88 16.96 8.13
C GLU A 19 21.66 17.32 6.87
N LEU A 20 21.51 18.54 6.33
CA LEU A 20 22.06 18.94 5.04
C LEU A 20 23.56 18.65 4.92
N LYS A 21 24.35 19.03 5.94
CA LYS A 21 25.79 18.83 5.95
C LYS A 21 26.18 17.35 5.86
N ARG A 22 25.49 16.49 6.61
CA ARG A 22 25.73 15.05 6.63
C ARG A 22 25.39 14.42 5.28
N LEU A 23 24.26 14.82 4.67
CA LEU A 23 23.82 14.30 3.39
C LEU A 23 24.73 14.73 2.25
N LEU A 24 25.13 16.01 2.21
CA LEU A 24 26.06 16.53 1.20
C LEU A 24 27.46 15.93 1.32
N ALA A 25 27.89 15.54 2.51
CA ALA A 25 29.18 14.87 2.73
C ALA A 25 29.16 13.36 2.44
N GLY A 26 28.05 12.80 1.93
CA GLY A 26 27.93 11.36 1.69
C GLY A 26 27.78 10.50 2.94
N HIS A 27 27.52 11.11 4.08
CA HIS A 27 27.33 10.40 5.36
C HIS A 27 25.85 10.15 5.68
N GLY A 28 24.98 10.23 4.67
CA GLY A 28 23.57 9.80 4.79
C GLY A 28 23.49 8.33 5.15
N ARG A 29 22.46 7.96 5.94
CA ARG A 29 22.14 6.56 6.23
C ARG A 29 20.64 6.39 6.08
N TYR A 30 20.26 5.54 5.15
CA TYR A 30 18.88 5.12 4.90
C TYR A 30 18.72 3.65 5.29
N ILE A 31 17.51 3.13 5.22
CA ILE A 31 17.24 1.73 5.59
C ILE A 31 18.10 0.75 4.78
N ASP A 32 18.26 1.01 3.48
CA ASP A 32 19.07 0.15 2.60
C ASP A 32 20.59 0.17 2.91
N ASP A 33 21.06 1.16 3.69
CA ASP A 33 22.46 1.24 4.12
C ASP A 33 22.73 0.48 5.43
N ILE A 34 21.67 -0.02 6.07
CA ILE A 34 21.80 -0.74 7.34
C ILE A 34 22.32 -2.14 7.05
N ARG A 35 23.40 -2.51 7.75
CA ARG A 35 23.98 -3.85 7.72
C ARG A 35 24.11 -4.34 9.16
N LEU A 36 23.44 -5.43 9.47
CA LEU A 36 23.49 -6.09 10.78
C LEU A 36 24.16 -7.47 10.64
N SER A 37 24.78 -7.93 11.71
CA SER A 37 25.32 -9.29 11.71
C SER A 37 24.20 -10.32 11.57
N ARG A 38 24.38 -11.26 10.66
CA ARG A 38 23.38 -12.30 10.33
C ARG A 38 22.04 -11.75 9.84
N MET A 39 22.06 -10.59 9.22
CA MET A 39 20.85 -10.02 8.59
C MET A 39 20.47 -10.85 7.38
N LEU A 40 19.20 -11.22 7.29
CA LEU A 40 18.62 -11.81 6.10
C LEU A 40 17.89 -10.75 5.27
N HIS A 41 17.81 -11.00 3.98
CA HIS A 41 17.05 -10.20 3.04
C HIS A 41 15.75 -10.91 2.71
N ALA A 42 14.65 -10.18 2.71
CA ALA A 42 13.32 -10.70 2.41
C ALA A 42 12.86 -10.24 1.03
N TYR A 43 12.35 -11.16 0.23
CA TYR A 43 11.64 -10.84 -1.00
C TYR A 43 10.22 -11.40 -0.95
N PHE A 44 9.23 -10.57 -1.38
CA PHE A 44 7.82 -10.95 -1.36
C PHE A 44 7.37 -11.42 -2.74
N VAL A 45 6.96 -12.67 -2.83
CA VAL A 45 6.25 -13.18 -4.01
C VAL A 45 4.83 -12.67 -3.99
N ARG A 46 4.41 -12.01 -5.07
CA ARG A 46 3.15 -11.27 -5.11
C ARG A 46 2.21 -11.80 -6.18
N SER A 47 0.90 -11.65 -5.93
CA SER A 47 -0.12 -11.99 -6.91
C SER A 47 -0.04 -11.05 -8.13
N PRO A 48 0.00 -11.58 -9.36
CA PRO A 48 -0.13 -10.79 -10.58
C PRO A 48 -1.60 -10.39 -10.87
N TYR A 49 -2.55 -11.01 -10.16
CA TYR A 49 -3.98 -10.82 -10.36
C TYR A 49 -4.59 -9.91 -9.32
N PRO A 50 -5.53 -9.02 -9.69
CA PRO A 50 -6.27 -8.19 -8.75
C PRO A 50 -7.31 -8.98 -7.94
N HIS A 51 -7.85 -10.09 -8.48
CA HIS A 51 -8.72 -11.01 -7.76
C HIS A 51 -8.54 -12.42 -8.33
N ALA A 52 -8.02 -13.33 -7.52
CA ALA A 52 -7.80 -14.70 -7.92
C ALA A 52 -7.83 -15.65 -6.72
N LYS A 53 -8.32 -16.86 -6.93
CA LYS A 53 -8.15 -17.95 -5.98
C LYS A 53 -6.72 -18.49 -6.06
N LEU A 54 -6.09 -18.68 -4.91
CA LEU A 54 -4.83 -19.39 -4.79
C LEU A 54 -5.16 -20.89 -4.74
N VAL A 55 -4.85 -21.62 -5.81
CA VAL A 55 -5.15 -23.06 -5.94
C VAL A 55 -4.07 -23.88 -5.26
N SER A 56 -2.81 -23.58 -5.56
CA SER A 56 -1.66 -24.26 -4.96
C SER A 56 -0.44 -23.33 -4.90
N ILE A 57 0.47 -23.62 -3.98
CA ILE A 57 1.77 -22.98 -3.87
C ILE A 57 2.84 -24.03 -3.60
N ASP A 58 3.85 -24.11 -4.48
CA ASP A 58 5.01 -24.97 -4.30
C ASP A 58 6.26 -24.11 -4.07
N VAL A 59 6.89 -24.32 -2.92
CA VAL A 59 8.09 -23.60 -2.47
C VAL A 59 9.33 -24.48 -2.42
N GLN A 60 9.25 -25.75 -2.85
CA GLN A 60 10.32 -26.71 -2.66
C GLN A 60 11.59 -26.35 -3.40
N ARG A 61 11.46 -25.87 -4.65
CA ARG A 61 12.61 -25.43 -5.45
C ARG A 61 13.27 -24.19 -4.85
N ALA A 62 12.47 -23.20 -4.46
CA ALA A 62 12.93 -21.98 -3.82
C ALA A 62 13.65 -22.28 -2.50
N SER A 63 13.10 -23.17 -1.66
CA SER A 63 13.68 -23.52 -0.37
C SER A 63 15.04 -24.24 -0.44
N ARG A 64 15.38 -24.80 -1.61
CA ARG A 64 16.68 -25.49 -1.85
C ARG A 64 17.67 -24.63 -2.61
N ALA A 65 17.29 -23.41 -3.00
CA ALA A 65 18.18 -22.53 -3.74
C ALA A 65 19.35 -22.05 -2.86
N PRO A 66 20.52 -21.79 -3.45
CA PRO A 66 21.68 -21.30 -2.71
C PRO A 66 21.38 -20.03 -1.93
N GLY A 67 21.92 -19.91 -0.72
CA GLY A 67 21.76 -18.73 0.13
C GLY A 67 20.38 -18.56 0.77
N VAL A 68 19.41 -19.42 0.48
CA VAL A 68 18.07 -19.34 1.05
C VAL A 68 18.04 -19.91 2.47
N ALA A 69 17.65 -19.07 3.42
CA ALA A 69 17.44 -19.44 4.81
C ALA A 69 16.06 -20.05 5.06
N GLY A 70 15.08 -19.68 4.24
CA GLY A 70 13.73 -20.25 4.33
C GLY A 70 12.74 -19.55 3.41
N VAL A 71 11.62 -20.23 3.17
CA VAL A 71 10.46 -19.67 2.46
C VAL A 71 9.25 -19.84 3.36
N LEU A 72 8.52 -18.76 3.55
CA LEU A 72 7.36 -18.69 4.43
C LEU A 72 6.11 -18.42 3.61
N THR A 73 5.06 -19.18 3.87
CA THR A 73 3.74 -19.01 3.26
C THR A 73 2.70 -18.54 4.29
N ALA A 74 1.48 -18.41 3.86
CA ALA A 74 0.37 -18.08 4.76
C ALA A 74 0.19 -19.09 5.91
N VAL A 75 0.60 -20.35 5.70
CA VAL A 75 0.46 -21.41 6.71
C VAL A 75 1.34 -21.13 7.92
N GLU A 76 2.58 -20.67 7.69
CA GLU A 76 3.54 -20.40 8.77
C GLU A 76 3.32 -19.03 9.42
N ILE A 77 2.93 -18.02 8.64
CA ILE A 77 2.94 -16.62 9.09
C ILE A 77 1.59 -16.18 9.63
N ASN A 78 0.50 -16.45 8.92
CA ASN A 78 -0.80 -15.92 9.31
C ASN A 78 -1.27 -16.34 10.71
N PRO A 79 -0.99 -17.54 11.22
CA PRO A 79 -1.34 -17.89 12.61
C PRO A 79 -0.56 -17.12 13.69
N ARG A 80 0.54 -16.47 13.31
CA ARG A 80 1.42 -15.72 14.22
C ARG A 80 1.17 -14.22 14.21
N CYS A 81 0.30 -13.75 13.29
CA CYS A 81 0.02 -12.34 13.09
C CYS A 81 -1.48 -12.10 13.14
N GLU A 82 -1.90 -11.12 13.93
CA GLU A 82 -3.27 -10.63 13.87
C GLU A 82 -3.53 -9.97 12.52
N PRO A 83 -4.70 -10.21 11.89
CA PRO A 83 -5.07 -9.53 10.67
C PRO A 83 -5.13 -8.01 10.89
N PHE A 84 -4.57 -7.25 9.96
CA PHE A 84 -4.74 -5.81 9.98
C PHE A 84 -6.22 -5.45 9.69
N VAL A 85 -6.80 -4.66 10.56
CA VAL A 85 -8.15 -4.10 10.39
C VAL A 85 -8.03 -2.59 10.37
N GLY A 86 -8.37 -1.96 9.25
CA GLY A 86 -8.42 -0.51 9.14
C GLY A 86 -9.47 0.05 10.10
N VAL A 87 -9.09 1.06 10.87
CA VAL A 87 -9.99 1.71 11.83
C VAL A 87 -10.14 3.18 11.51
N ALA A 88 -11.38 3.64 11.47
CA ALA A 88 -11.74 5.05 11.35
C ALA A 88 -12.75 5.36 12.47
N LEU A 89 -12.26 5.39 13.70
CA LEU A 89 -13.07 5.51 14.92
C LEU A 89 -13.99 6.75 14.93
N HIS A 90 -13.61 7.79 14.19
CA HIS A 90 -14.41 9.01 14.06
C HIS A 90 -15.55 8.89 13.02
N ARG A 91 -15.67 7.75 12.33
CA ARG A 91 -16.69 7.52 11.31
C ARG A 91 -17.63 6.41 11.74
N ALA A 92 -18.87 6.78 12.04
CA ALA A 92 -19.91 5.81 12.34
C ALA A 92 -20.17 4.90 11.11
N GLY A 93 -20.39 3.60 11.35
CA GLY A 93 -20.70 2.64 10.28
C GLY A 93 -19.49 2.22 9.43
N HIS A 94 -18.26 2.66 9.74
CA HIS A 94 -17.07 2.19 9.04
C HIS A 94 -16.90 0.67 9.20
N ARG A 95 -16.71 -0.01 8.08
CA ARG A 95 -16.40 -1.44 8.00
C ARG A 95 -15.04 -1.63 7.33
N SER A 96 -14.29 -2.59 7.79
CA SER A 96 -13.01 -2.95 7.18
C SER A 96 -12.87 -4.46 7.10
N ALA A 97 -12.53 -4.95 5.93
CA ALA A 97 -12.20 -6.37 5.78
C ALA A 97 -10.87 -6.66 6.47
N PRO A 98 -10.77 -7.72 7.30
CA PRO A 98 -9.51 -8.14 7.88
C PRO A 98 -8.50 -8.52 6.80
N GLN A 99 -7.33 -7.89 6.82
CA GLN A 99 -6.26 -8.15 5.86
C GLN A 99 -5.18 -9.01 6.50
N ARG A 100 -5.02 -10.22 6.01
CA ARG A 100 -3.94 -11.11 6.42
C ARG A 100 -2.62 -10.66 5.79
N LEU A 101 -1.51 -11.00 6.42
CA LEU A 101 -0.19 -10.64 5.93
C LEU A 101 0.11 -11.29 4.57
N LEU A 102 -0.22 -12.57 4.42
CA LEU A 102 -0.07 -13.31 3.17
C LEU A 102 -1.42 -13.85 2.69
N ALA A 103 -1.61 -13.86 1.38
CA ALA A 103 -2.76 -14.49 0.74
C ALA A 103 -2.76 -15.99 1.04
N ALA A 104 -3.85 -16.52 1.61
CA ALA A 104 -4.00 -17.92 1.94
C ALA A 104 -4.88 -18.66 0.93
N GLU A 105 -6.09 -18.12 0.70
CA GLU A 105 -7.09 -18.75 -0.18
C GLU A 105 -7.26 -17.98 -1.49
N ARG A 106 -7.06 -16.66 -1.44
CA ARG A 106 -7.23 -15.76 -2.59
C ARG A 106 -6.40 -14.50 -2.45
N ALA A 107 -6.05 -13.92 -3.57
CA ALA A 107 -5.63 -12.53 -3.68
C ALA A 107 -6.87 -11.65 -3.94
N VAL A 108 -6.95 -10.52 -3.25
CA VAL A 108 -8.06 -9.56 -3.31
C VAL A 108 -7.62 -8.20 -3.85
N TRP A 109 -6.34 -8.05 -4.17
CA TRP A 109 -5.74 -6.91 -4.87
C TRP A 109 -4.45 -7.33 -5.57
N GLN A 110 -4.13 -6.66 -6.67
CA GLN A 110 -2.91 -6.92 -7.43
C GLN A 110 -1.68 -6.53 -6.62
N GLY A 111 -0.71 -7.42 -6.56
CA GLY A 111 0.49 -7.22 -5.76
C GLY A 111 0.37 -7.72 -4.32
N GLN A 112 -0.74 -8.36 -3.93
CA GLN A 112 -0.88 -8.96 -2.60
C GLN A 112 0.20 -10.02 -2.37
N PRO A 113 0.97 -9.95 -1.26
CA PRO A 113 1.95 -10.97 -0.95
C PRO A 113 1.33 -12.34 -0.74
N ALA A 114 1.96 -13.39 -1.28
CA ALA A 114 1.55 -14.79 -1.13
C ALA A 114 2.62 -15.65 -0.44
N ALA A 115 3.91 -15.29 -0.62
CA ALA A 115 5.03 -15.92 0.08
C ALA A 115 6.13 -14.90 0.38
N ILE A 116 7.03 -15.26 1.29
CA ILE A 116 8.23 -14.50 1.64
C ILE A 116 9.42 -15.44 1.50
N VAL A 117 10.40 -15.06 0.69
CA VAL A 117 11.70 -15.73 0.61
C VAL A 117 12.71 -14.97 1.46
N LEU A 118 13.44 -15.68 2.29
CA LEU A 118 14.51 -15.15 3.14
C LEU A 118 15.84 -15.73 2.69
N ALA A 119 16.81 -14.87 2.37
CA ALA A 119 18.13 -15.30 1.92
C ALA A 119 19.26 -14.41 2.48
N ASP A 120 20.50 -14.84 2.30
CA ASP A 120 21.70 -14.15 2.78
C ASP A 120 21.94 -12.82 2.05
N SER A 121 21.47 -12.72 0.80
CA SER A 121 21.53 -11.49 0.01
C SER A 121 20.21 -11.17 -0.68
N ARG A 122 20.05 -9.91 -1.11
CA ARG A 122 18.86 -9.46 -1.85
C ARG A 122 18.72 -10.19 -3.19
N ALA A 123 19.84 -10.38 -3.90
CA ALA A 123 19.84 -11.07 -5.20
C ALA A 123 19.41 -12.53 -5.05
N GLU A 124 19.97 -13.25 -4.07
CA GLU A 124 19.56 -14.64 -3.79
C GLU A 124 18.07 -14.76 -3.39
N ALA A 125 17.55 -13.79 -2.62
CA ALA A 125 16.14 -13.78 -2.26
C ALA A 125 15.23 -13.56 -3.48
N GLU A 126 15.64 -12.69 -4.41
CA GLU A 126 14.92 -12.38 -5.64
C GLU A 126 14.97 -13.57 -6.62
N ASP A 127 16.15 -14.11 -6.89
CA ASP A 127 16.34 -15.27 -7.76
C ASP A 127 15.55 -16.49 -7.24
N ALA A 128 15.58 -16.74 -5.94
CA ALA A 128 14.83 -17.83 -5.33
C ALA A 128 13.30 -17.58 -5.36
N ALA A 129 12.87 -16.33 -5.31
CA ALA A 129 11.44 -16.01 -5.41
C ALA A 129 10.85 -16.36 -6.78
N GLU A 130 11.65 -16.30 -7.85
CA GLU A 130 11.23 -16.75 -9.19
C GLU A 130 11.04 -18.26 -9.27
N LEU A 131 11.58 -19.04 -8.32
CA LEU A 131 11.40 -20.50 -8.24
C LEU A 131 10.15 -20.90 -7.45
N VAL A 132 9.42 -19.97 -6.88
CA VAL A 132 8.15 -20.24 -6.21
C VAL A 132 7.05 -20.37 -7.25
N GLU A 133 6.43 -21.53 -7.31
CA GLU A 133 5.37 -21.84 -8.27
C GLU A 133 4.00 -21.65 -7.60
N ILE A 134 3.17 -20.77 -8.15
CA ILE A 134 1.82 -20.50 -7.63
C ILE A 134 0.82 -20.69 -8.75
N GLU A 135 -0.15 -21.57 -8.52
CA GLU A 135 -1.28 -21.73 -9.41
C GLU A 135 -2.42 -20.80 -8.98
N TRP A 136 -2.79 -19.89 -9.87
CA TRP A 136 -3.87 -18.94 -9.67
C TRP A 136 -5.04 -19.23 -10.57
N GLN A 137 -6.26 -19.16 -10.04
CA GLN A 137 -7.50 -19.15 -10.78
C GLN A 137 -8.11 -17.75 -10.74
N PRO A 138 -8.07 -17.01 -11.86
CA PRO A 138 -8.68 -15.67 -11.91
C PRO A 138 -10.16 -15.68 -11.53
N LEU A 139 -10.59 -14.65 -10.82
CA LEU A 139 -11.96 -14.40 -10.40
C LEU A 139 -12.46 -13.08 -10.99
N PRO A 140 -13.79 -12.86 -11.03
CA PRO A 140 -14.32 -11.57 -11.47
C PRO A 140 -13.72 -10.40 -10.70
N VAL A 141 -13.37 -9.34 -11.43
CA VAL A 141 -12.66 -8.16 -10.94
C VAL A 141 -13.59 -6.96 -10.95
N VAL A 142 -13.43 -6.07 -9.99
CA VAL A 142 -14.04 -4.74 -9.99
C VAL A 142 -12.91 -3.71 -9.91
N ALA A 143 -12.80 -2.88 -10.94
CA ALA A 143 -11.78 -1.82 -11.00
C ALA A 143 -12.37 -0.42 -10.81
N ASP A 144 -13.64 -0.23 -11.16
CA ASP A 144 -14.34 1.04 -10.99
C ASP A 144 -15.09 1.06 -9.65
N GLN A 145 -14.95 2.19 -8.93
CA GLN A 145 -15.55 2.36 -7.60
C GLN A 145 -17.08 2.43 -7.62
N PHE A 146 -17.69 2.92 -8.70
CA PHE A 146 -19.15 3.01 -8.84
C PHE A 146 -19.72 1.65 -9.24
N GLU A 147 -19.02 0.91 -10.10
CA GLU A 147 -19.38 -0.47 -10.43
C GLU A 147 -19.27 -1.38 -9.20
N ALA A 148 -18.32 -1.11 -8.29
CA ALA A 148 -18.11 -1.90 -7.09
C ALA A 148 -19.33 -1.96 -6.16
N ILE A 149 -20.11 -0.89 -6.09
CA ILE A 149 -21.29 -0.76 -5.23
C ILE A 149 -22.61 -1.02 -5.99
N ALA A 150 -22.54 -1.30 -7.30
CA ALA A 150 -23.72 -1.59 -8.10
C ALA A 150 -24.37 -2.93 -7.69
N PRO A 151 -25.70 -3.06 -7.84
CA PRO A 151 -26.37 -4.33 -7.58
C PRO A 151 -25.79 -5.46 -8.43
N GLY A 152 -25.40 -6.58 -7.82
CA GLY A 152 -24.80 -7.71 -8.50
C GLY A 152 -23.31 -7.62 -8.76
N ALA A 153 -22.62 -6.59 -8.27
CA ALA A 153 -21.18 -6.48 -8.33
C ALA A 153 -20.49 -7.69 -7.67
N PRO A 154 -19.33 -8.15 -8.20
CA PRO A 154 -18.56 -9.21 -7.57
C PRO A 154 -18.13 -8.81 -6.16
N VAL A 155 -18.35 -9.70 -5.19
CA VAL A 155 -17.89 -9.50 -3.80
C VAL A 155 -16.42 -9.83 -3.72
N ILE A 156 -15.59 -8.85 -3.36
CA ILE A 156 -14.14 -9.01 -3.26
C ILE A 156 -13.74 -9.54 -1.89
N HIS A 157 -14.27 -8.95 -0.82
CA HIS A 157 -13.95 -9.33 0.56
C HIS A 157 -15.11 -10.09 1.20
N HIS A 158 -14.84 -11.26 1.79
CA HIS A 158 -15.82 -11.93 2.64
C HIS A 158 -16.21 -11.03 3.80
N GLY A 159 -17.49 -10.94 4.09
CA GLY A 159 -18.04 -10.08 5.14
C GLY A 159 -18.31 -8.63 4.71
N MET A 160 -18.05 -8.28 3.43
CA MET A 160 -18.42 -6.99 2.83
C MET A 160 -19.22 -7.23 1.54
N PRO A 161 -20.48 -7.67 1.64
CA PRO A 161 -21.26 -8.16 0.50
C PRO A 161 -21.60 -7.09 -0.55
N ASP A 162 -21.46 -5.84 -0.19
CA ASP A 162 -21.75 -4.66 -1.02
C ASP A 162 -20.47 -3.87 -1.37
N ASN A 163 -19.27 -4.39 -1.06
CA ASN A 163 -17.96 -3.76 -1.23
C ASN A 163 -17.85 -2.35 -0.60
N LEU A 164 -18.83 -1.90 0.18
CA LEU A 164 -18.87 -0.57 0.79
C LEU A 164 -18.15 -0.57 2.15
N ALA A 165 -17.07 0.20 2.27
CA ALA A 165 -16.37 0.37 3.53
C ALA A 165 -17.06 1.38 4.45
N PHE A 166 -17.50 2.51 3.90
CA PHE A 166 -18.31 3.51 4.61
C PHE A 166 -18.97 4.46 3.62
N ASP A 167 -20.06 5.07 4.04
CA ASP A 167 -20.69 6.20 3.38
C ASP A 167 -20.69 7.38 4.35
N PHE A 168 -20.28 8.54 3.87
CA PHE A 168 -20.11 9.71 4.71
C PHE A 168 -20.32 10.99 3.91
N THR A 169 -21.26 11.80 4.37
CA THR A 169 -21.53 13.13 3.82
C THR A 169 -21.07 14.20 4.80
N LEU A 170 -20.29 15.15 4.32
CA LEU A 170 -19.91 16.36 5.04
C LEU A 170 -20.40 17.57 4.24
N GLU A 171 -21.32 18.32 4.81
CA GLU A 171 -21.85 19.52 4.20
C GLU A 171 -21.62 20.75 5.10
N GLN A 172 -21.32 21.89 4.48
CA GLN A 172 -21.22 23.17 5.15
C GLN A 172 -21.84 24.26 4.28
N GLY A 173 -22.72 25.08 4.85
CA GLY A 173 -23.46 26.11 4.13
C GLY A 173 -24.63 25.53 3.31
N GLU A 174 -24.86 26.06 2.11
CA GLU A 174 -25.93 25.68 1.21
C GLU A 174 -25.36 25.22 -0.15
N PRO A 175 -24.71 24.03 -0.24
CA PRO A 175 -23.99 23.61 -1.43
C PRO A 175 -24.91 23.48 -2.65
N ALA A 176 -26.12 22.95 -2.48
CA ALA A 176 -27.09 22.81 -3.59
C ALA A 176 -27.44 24.17 -4.20
N LYS A 177 -27.62 25.20 -3.38
CA LYS A 177 -27.91 26.56 -3.86
C LYS A 177 -26.69 27.18 -4.55
N ALA A 178 -25.48 26.93 -4.03
CA ALA A 178 -24.25 27.39 -4.66
C ALA A 178 -24.06 26.78 -6.05
N PHE A 179 -24.27 25.47 -6.21
CA PHE A 179 -24.20 24.80 -7.52
C PHE A 179 -25.26 25.28 -8.50
N ALA A 180 -26.48 25.55 -8.03
CA ALA A 180 -27.55 26.07 -8.89
C ALA A 180 -27.29 27.46 -9.48
N HIS A 181 -26.41 28.25 -8.85
CA HIS A 181 -26.07 29.61 -9.27
C HIS A 181 -24.62 29.76 -9.78
N ALA A 182 -23.88 28.66 -9.84
CA ALA A 182 -22.50 28.68 -10.31
C ALA A 182 -22.45 28.81 -11.85
N ASP A 183 -21.63 29.72 -12.37
CA ASP A 183 -21.37 29.84 -13.80
C ASP A 183 -20.64 28.59 -14.35
N VAL A 184 -19.80 27.95 -13.54
CA VAL A 184 -19.06 26.75 -13.90
C VAL A 184 -18.97 25.83 -12.69
N ALA A 185 -19.28 24.54 -12.88
CA ALA A 185 -19.07 23.48 -11.91
C ALA A 185 -18.00 22.51 -12.42
N VAL A 186 -17.03 22.17 -11.57
CA VAL A 186 -15.94 21.24 -11.90
C VAL A 186 -15.94 20.07 -10.92
N SER A 187 -15.92 18.86 -11.44
CA SER A 187 -15.77 17.64 -10.67
C SER A 187 -14.38 17.03 -10.92
N TYR A 188 -13.73 16.54 -9.86
CA TYR A 188 -12.43 15.87 -9.95
C TYR A 188 -12.31 14.77 -8.91
N THR A 189 -11.52 13.75 -9.23
CA THR A 189 -11.34 12.57 -8.38
C THR A 189 -10.18 12.68 -7.39
N HIS A 190 -9.22 13.59 -7.62
CA HIS A 190 -8.04 13.78 -6.82
C HIS A 190 -7.82 15.24 -6.47
N LEU A 191 -7.59 15.51 -5.19
CA LEU A 191 -7.10 16.79 -4.71
C LEU A 191 -5.57 16.74 -4.63
N THR A 192 -4.90 17.64 -5.36
CA THR A 192 -3.49 17.91 -5.16
C THR A 192 -3.34 19.29 -4.51
N LEU A 193 -2.43 19.38 -3.55
CA LEU A 193 -2.05 20.70 -3.03
C LEU A 193 -1.43 21.51 -4.17
N PRO A 194 -1.84 22.78 -4.37
CA PRO A 194 -1.23 23.62 -5.38
C PRO A 194 0.26 23.78 -5.08
N THR A 195 1.11 23.33 -6.01
CA THR A 195 2.54 23.59 -5.96
C THR A 195 2.74 25.04 -6.39
N ILE A 196 2.89 25.94 -5.43
CA ILE A 196 3.26 27.31 -5.73
C ILE A 196 4.74 27.33 -6.02
N LEU A 197 5.11 27.19 -7.30
CA LEU A 197 6.42 27.57 -7.79
C LEU A 197 6.46 29.09 -7.83
N ARG A 198 7.02 29.72 -6.80
CA ARG A 198 7.48 31.09 -6.92
C ARG A 198 8.82 31.08 -7.64
N VAL A 199 8.82 31.52 -8.86
CA VAL A 199 10.03 31.90 -9.60
C VAL A 199 10.57 33.19 -9.01
#